data_a538e8dbd47ea628d70089c5757408cf
#
_entry.id   a538e8dbd47ea628d70089c5757408cf
#
_cell.length_a   1.000
_cell.length_b   1.000
_cell.length_c   1.000
_cell.angle_alpha   90.00
_cell.angle_beta   90.00
_cell.angle_gamma   90.00
#
_symmetry.space_group_name_H-M   'P 1'
#
loop_
_entity.id
_entity.type
_entity.pdbx_description
1 polymer ?
#
loop_
_entity_poly.entity_id
_entity_poly.type
_entity_poly.pdbx_seq_one_letter_code
_entity_poly.pdbx_strand_id
1 'polypeptide(L)'
;MSKNQHGKASMAMIPKNQLDGEDVRDLTERLLHQHLSLEVEGYKVTTSMVLNVLLKAAIEQRSIDAVCADLADVVDGNTLREALNRTLTVDQLHQHEAEFNAALAACLPPQMPRQGLEMALDFHDEPFYGHTEALRAYTVRAEARAGTTYFWRIATLYVIWRGVRVTLALTYVLPQESRLSILQRLLTRRTELGFRPKVLYLDKGFCHGDIIRYLQQRFI
;
A
#
# COMPACT_ATOMS: atom_id res chain seq x y z
N MET A 1 30.18 31.39 9.87
CA MET A 1 28.72 31.36 9.64
C MET A 1 28.49 30.86 8.23
N SER A 2 28.27 29.55 8.07
CA SER A 2 28.03 28.93 6.77
C SER A 2 26.55 28.60 6.68
N LYS A 3 25.86 29.18 5.69
CA LYS A 3 24.43 28.93 5.38
C LYS A 3 24.32 27.66 4.56
N ASN A 4 23.80 26.62 5.17
CA ASN A 4 23.33 25.41 4.46
C ASN A 4 22.10 25.79 3.62
N GLN A 5 22.29 25.92 2.33
CA GLN A 5 21.19 25.89 1.35
C GLN A 5 20.86 24.45 1.04
N HIS A 6 19.82 23.93 1.68
CA HIS A 6 19.17 22.69 1.23
C HIS A 6 18.38 23.04 -0.04
N GLY A 7 18.95 22.69 -1.18
CA GLY A 7 18.28 22.79 -2.47
C GLY A 7 17.05 21.87 -2.46
N LYS A 8 15.85 22.45 -2.48
CA LYS A 8 14.62 21.75 -2.87
C LYS A 8 14.81 21.32 -4.31
N ALA A 9 15.02 20.03 -4.56
CA ALA A 9 14.94 19.47 -5.89
C ALA A 9 13.50 19.69 -6.39
N SER A 10 13.33 20.64 -7.27
CA SER A 10 12.09 20.86 -8.01
C SER A 10 11.86 19.62 -8.87
N MET A 11 10.85 18.82 -8.56
CA MET A 11 10.36 17.77 -9.45
C MET A 11 9.87 18.45 -10.72
N ALA A 12 10.67 18.38 -11.78
CA ALA A 12 10.26 18.83 -13.11
C ALA A 12 8.99 18.05 -13.50
N MET A 13 7.89 18.76 -13.73
CA MET A 13 6.65 18.15 -14.20
C MET A 13 6.90 17.65 -15.63
N ILE A 14 6.96 16.32 -15.79
CA ILE A 14 6.99 15.69 -17.11
C ILE A 14 5.65 15.96 -17.80
N PRO A 15 5.63 16.46 -19.05
CA PRO A 15 4.38 16.70 -19.75
C PRO A 15 3.58 15.40 -19.91
N LYS A 16 2.29 15.41 -19.60
CA LYS A 16 1.40 14.24 -19.57
C LYS A 16 1.38 13.39 -20.85
N ASN A 17 1.81 13.91 -21.97
CA ASN A 17 1.79 13.23 -23.27
C ASN A 17 3.09 12.47 -23.59
N GLN A 18 4.04 12.39 -22.67
CA GLN A 18 5.37 11.81 -22.89
C GLN A 18 5.78 10.79 -21.81
N LEU A 19 4.92 10.47 -20.84
CA LEU A 19 5.21 9.43 -19.84
C LEU A 19 5.13 8.05 -20.51
N ASP A 20 6.23 7.34 -20.50
CA ASP A 20 6.29 5.93 -20.88
C ASP A 20 6.33 4.99 -19.66
N GLY A 21 6.40 3.68 -19.91
CA GLY A 21 6.44 2.69 -18.85
C GLY A 21 7.71 2.75 -18.00
N GLU A 22 8.83 3.22 -18.56
CA GLU A 22 10.09 3.37 -17.83
C GLU A 22 10.01 4.56 -16.86
N ASP A 23 9.45 5.67 -17.27
CA ASP A 23 9.23 6.84 -16.41
C ASP A 23 8.38 6.48 -15.18
N VAL A 24 7.32 5.68 -15.37
CA VAL A 24 6.45 5.22 -14.29
C VAL A 24 7.21 4.28 -13.35
N ARG A 25 7.97 3.33 -13.90
CA ARG A 25 8.80 2.42 -13.12
C ARG A 25 9.82 3.18 -12.28
N ASP A 26 10.58 4.07 -12.89
CA ASP A 26 11.65 4.83 -12.24
C ASP A 26 11.10 5.78 -11.15
N LEU A 27 9.94 6.38 -11.40
CA LEU A 27 9.25 7.16 -10.37
C LEU A 27 8.83 6.28 -9.20
N THR A 28 8.25 5.13 -9.48
CA THR A 28 7.77 4.21 -8.44
C THR A 28 8.94 3.65 -7.63
N GLU A 29 10.02 3.21 -8.28
CA GLU A 29 11.23 2.72 -7.61
C GLU A 29 11.83 3.80 -6.70
N ARG A 30 11.96 5.04 -7.17
CA ARG A 30 12.44 6.16 -6.34
C ARG A 30 11.56 6.41 -5.12
N LEU A 31 10.25 6.38 -5.27
CA LEU A 31 9.31 6.57 -4.17
C LEU A 31 9.43 5.44 -3.14
N LEU A 32 9.53 4.20 -3.60
CA LEU A 32 9.72 3.06 -2.71
C LEU A 32 11.05 3.14 -1.98
N HIS A 33 12.15 3.43 -2.66
CA HIS A 33 13.46 3.64 -2.02
C HIS A 33 13.46 4.80 -1.01
N GLN A 34 12.70 5.84 -1.27
CA GLN A 34 12.63 7.00 -0.38
C GLN A 34 11.83 6.73 0.90
N HIS A 35 10.82 5.86 0.82
CA HIS A 35 9.85 5.68 1.88
C HIS A 35 9.89 4.31 2.55
N LEU A 36 10.33 3.26 1.86
CA LEU A 36 10.44 1.93 2.45
C LEU A 36 11.85 1.68 2.99
N SER A 37 11.93 1.23 4.21
CA SER A 37 13.16 0.74 4.84
C SER A 37 13.46 -0.71 4.43
N LEU A 38 13.30 -1.02 3.15
CA LEU A 38 13.62 -2.32 2.59
C LEU A 38 15.08 -2.34 2.17
N GLU A 39 15.96 -2.81 3.05
CA GLU A 39 17.37 -3.01 2.74
C GLU A 39 17.66 -4.50 2.61
N VAL A 40 17.83 -4.96 1.39
CA VAL A 40 18.21 -6.34 1.09
C VAL A 40 19.71 -6.41 0.95
N GLU A 41 20.36 -7.02 1.94
CA GLU A 41 21.80 -7.28 1.89
C GLU A 41 22.07 -8.66 1.27
N GLY A 42 22.89 -8.68 0.23
CA GLY A 42 23.34 -9.92 -0.38
C GLY A 42 24.31 -9.69 -1.54
N TYR A 43 25.23 -10.63 -1.74
CA TYR A 43 26.21 -10.53 -2.83
C TYR A 43 25.56 -10.52 -4.22
N LYS A 44 24.43 -11.20 -4.37
CA LYS A 44 23.74 -11.38 -5.66
C LYS A 44 22.38 -10.70 -5.73
N VAL A 45 21.80 -10.29 -4.59
CA VAL A 45 20.46 -9.67 -4.51
C VAL A 45 20.62 -8.26 -4.01
N THR A 46 20.10 -7.31 -4.76
CA THR A 46 20.07 -5.89 -4.37
C THR A 46 18.63 -5.43 -4.12
N THR A 47 18.45 -4.38 -3.34
CA THR A 47 17.12 -3.78 -3.09
C THR A 47 16.44 -3.38 -4.40
N SER A 48 17.14 -2.74 -5.33
CA SER A 48 16.59 -2.37 -6.65
C SER A 48 16.14 -3.60 -7.44
N MET A 49 16.91 -4.68 -7.45
CA MET A 49 16.49 -5.93 -8.09
C MET A 49 15.19 -6.47 -7.50
N VAL A 50 15.08 -6.49 -6.17
CA VAL A 50 13.87 -6.93 -5.47
C VAL A 50 12.68 -6.06 -5.84
N LEU A 51 12.82 -4.73 -5.75
CA LEU A 51 11.74 -3.80 -6.07
C LEU A 51 11.30 -3.94 -7.54
N ASN A 52 12.23 -4.04 -8.48
CA ASN A 52 11.91 -4.22 -9.90
C ASN A 52 11.14 -5.52 -10.17
N VAL A 53 11.55 -6.64 -9.56
CA VAL A 53 10.84 -7.90 -9.69
C VAL A 53 9.44 -7.82 -9.08
N LEU A 54 9.30 -7.22 -7.88
CA LEU A 54 8.01 -7.07 -7.22
C LEU A 54 7.06 -6.17 -8.02
N LEU A 55 7.56 -5.04 -8.54
CA LEU A 55 6.78 -4.14 -9.40
C LEU A 55 6.31 -4.84 -10.67
N LYS A 56 7.22 -5.55 -11.36
CA LYS A 56 6.87 -6.30 -12.57
C LYS A 56 5.86 -7.42 -12.26
N ALA A 57 6.06 -8.16 -11.17
CA ALA A 57 5.13 -9.20 -10.73
C ALA A 57 3.73 -8.64 -10.44
N ALA A 58 3.65 -7.48 -9.78
CA ALA A 58 2.38 -6.82 -9.49
C ALA A 58 1.68 -6.29 -10.75
N ILE A 59 2.41 -5.67 -11.68
CA ILE A 59 1.87 -5.12 -12.93
C ILE A 59 1.35 -6.25 -13.83
N GLU A 60 2.12 -7.33 -13.98
CA GLU A 60 1.79 -8.45 -14.85
C GLU A 60 0.89 -9.50 -14.17
N GLN A 61 0.61 -9.36 -12.88
CA GLN A 61 -0.14 -10.33 -12.06
C GLN A 61 0.45 -11.75 -12.15
N ARG A 62 1.78 -11.82 -12.09
CA ARG A 62 2.56 -13.06 -12.21
C ARG A 62 3.31 -13.38 -10.92
N SER A 63 3.71 -14.63 -10.77
CA SER A 63 4.55 -15.03 -9.64
C SER A 63 5.97 -14.47 -9.77
N ILE A 64 6.65 -14.30 -8.63
CA ILE A 64 8.07 -13.91 -8.58
C ILE A 64 8.92 -14.84 -9.43
N ASP A 65 8.69 -16.17 -9.35
CA ASP A 65 9.46 -17.15 -10.15
C ASP A 65 9.31 -16.93 -11.65
N ALA A 66 8.07 -16.68 -12.10
CA ALA A 66 7.80 -16.46 -13.51
C ALA A 66 8.46 -15.17 -14.01
N VAL A 67 8.49 -14.14 -13.20
CA VAL A 67 9.14 -12.85 -13.54
C VAL A 67 10.68 -13.01 -13.55
N CYS A 68 11.25 -13.69 -12.55
CA CYS A 68 12.69 -13.94 -12.51
C CYS A 68 13.17 -14.78 -13.71
N ALA A 69 12.36 -15.74 -14.18
CA ALA A 69 12.71 -16.54 -15.36
C ALA A 69 12.77 -15.74 -16.67
N ASP A 70 12.04 -14.61 -16.75
CA ASP A 70 12.00 -13.75 -17.94
C ASP A 70 13.06 -12.64 -17.95
N LEU A 71 13.73 -12.40 -16.82
CA LEU A 71 14.72 -11.33 -16.68
C LEU A 71 16.15 -11.87 -16.73
N ALA A 72 17.00 -11.31 -17.61
CA ALA A 72 18.32 -11.83 -17.88
C ALA A 72 19.30 -11.67 -16.70
N ASP A 73 19.23 -10.58 -15.96
CA ASP A 73 20.21 -10.21 -14.92
C ASP A 73 19.63 -10.29 -13.49
N VAL A 74 18.71 -11.22 -13.27
CA VAL A 74 18.04 -11.42 -11.99
C VAL A 74 18.34 -12.83 -11.47
N VAL A 75 18.48 -12.95 -10.15
CA VAL A 75 18.59 -14.25 -9.50
C VAL A 75 17.32 -15.07 -9.66
N ASP A 76 17.40 -16.38 -9.48
CA ASP A 76 16.22 -17.23 -9.48
C ASP A 76 15.20 -16.82 -8.38
N GLY A 77 13.93 -17.10 -8.62
CA GLY A 77 12.85 -16.67 -7.73
C GLY A 77 12.95 -17.23 -6.31
N ASN A 78 13.60 -18.37 -6.13
CA ASN A 78 13.82 -18.97 -4.81
C ASN A 78 14.81 -18.15 -3.99
N THR A 79 15.95 -17.81 -4.59
CA THR A 79 16.96 -16.93 -3.99
C THR A 79 16.37 -15.57 -3.62
N LEU A 80 15.54 -15.00 -4.48
CA LEU A 80 14.89 -13.71 -4.22
C LEU A 80 13.88 -13.80 -3.08
N ARG A 81 13.05 -14.86 -3.04
CA ARG A 81 12.11 -15.09 -1.92
C ARG A 81 12.81 -15.32 -0.60
N GLU A 82 13.94 -16.05 -0.58
CA GLU A 82 14.73 -16.22 0.64
C GLU A 82 15.29 -14.89 1.15
N ALA A 83 15.74 -14.01 0.26
CA ALA A 83 16.18 -12.67 0.61
C ALA A 83 15.02 -11.85 1.20
N LEU A 84 13.84 -11.85 0.55
CA LEU A 84 12.63 -11.20 1.06
C LEU A 84 12.22 -11.72 2.44
N ASN A 85 12.17 -13.03 2.63
CA ASN A 85 11.76 -13.64 3.90
C ASN A 85 12.73 -13.33 5.06
N ARG A 86 13.98 -13.06 4.77
CA ARG A 86 14.97 -12.61 5.77
C ARG A 86 14.79 -11.13 6.12
N THR A 87 14.39 -10.32 5.16
CA THR A 87 14.29 -8.87 5.30
C THR A 87 12.93 -8.42 5.81
N LEU A 88 11.85 -9.05 5.33
CA LEU A 88 10.49 -8.71 5.70
C LEU A 88 9.98 -9.66 6.78
N THR A 89 9.73 -9.14 7.97
CA THR A 89 9.15 -9.90 9.07
C THR A 89 7.80 -9.34 9.47
N VAL A 90 6.94 -10.19 10.04
CA VAL A 90 5.61 -9.75 10.49
C VAL A 90 5.66 -8.73 11.64
N ASP A 91 6.76 -8.69 12.39
CA ASP A 91 6.96 -7.71 13.46
C ASP A 91 7.11 -6.29 12.91
N GLN A 92 7.51 -6.14 11.65
CA GLN A 92 7.66 -4.86 10.95
C GLN A 92 6.37 -4.42 10.23
N LEU A 93 5.28 -5.18 10.35
CA LEU A 93 4.03 -4.93 9.63
C LEU A 93 3.53 -3.49 9.79
N HIS A 94 3.50 -2.97 11.01
CA HIS A 94 3.05 -1.59 11.29
C HIS A 94 4.04 -0.53 10.79
N GLN A 95 5.34 -0.82 10.80
CA GLN A 95 6.36 0.05 10.25
C GLN A 95 6.15 0.18 8.73
N HIS A 96 6.05 -0.95 8.02
CA HIS A 96 5.81 -0.95 6.58
C HIS A 96 4.46 -0.34 6.21
N GLU A 97 3.42 -0.51 7.04
CA GLU A 97 2.14 0.21 6.86
C GLU A 97 2.35 1.73 6.88
N ALA A 98 3.11 2.24 7.84
CA ALA A 98 3.41 3.67 7.93
C ALA A 98 4.22 4.17 6.74
N GLU A 99 5.21 3.41 6.30
CA GLU A 99 6.07 3.69 5.14
C GLU A 99 5.26 3.72 3.83
N PHE A 100 4.40 2.74 3.58
CA PHE A 100 3.49 2.73 2.44
C PHE A 100 2.53 3.92 2.45
N ASN A 101 1.99 4.26 3.61
CA ASN A 101 1.14 5.44 3.75
C ASN A 101 1.90 6.75 3.47
N ALA A 102 3.18 6.82 3.82
CA ALA A 102 4.03 7.96 3.49
C ALA A 102 4.28 8.05 1.98
N ALA A 103 4.57 6.93 1.32
CA ALA A 103 4.72 6.85 -0.13
C ALA A 103 3.42 7.27 -0.86
N LEU A 104 2.27 6.76 -0.43
CA LEU A 104 0.97 7.15 -0.98
C LEU A 104 0.71 8.65 -0.83
N ALA A 105 1.03 9.23 0.33
CA ALA A 105 0.88 10.67 0.57
C ALA A 105 1.76 11.51 -0.36
N ALA A 106 2.99 11.05 -0.63
CA ALA A 106 3.93 11.71 -1.55
C ALA A 106 3.45 11.67 -3.02
N CYS A 107 2.65 10.66 -3.39
CA CYS A 107 2.07 10.53 -4.74
C CYS A 107 0.80 11.35 -4.96
N LEU A 108 0.25 12.00 -3.93
CA LEU A 108 -1.01 12.74 -4.07
C LEU A 108 -0.85 13.94 -5.01
N PRO A 109 -1.72 14.07 -6.03
CA PRO A 109 -1.63 15.19 -6.95
C PRO A 109 -1.77 16.53 -6.23
N PRO A 110 -0.84 17.49 -6.39
CA PRO A 110 -0.88 18.78 -5.69
C PRO A 110 -2.17 19.57 -5.95
N GLN A 111 -2.74 19.41 -7.15
CA GLN A 111 -3.97 20.08 -7.57
C GLN A 111 -5.26 19.39 -7.11
N MET A 112 -5.16 18.26 -6.40
CA MET A 112 -6.34 17.55 -5.89
C MET A 112 -6.98 18.36 -4.76
N PRO A 113 -8.27 18.70 -4.84
CA PRO A 113 -8.94 19.47 -3.78
C PRO A 113 -8.95 18.65 -2.48
N ARG A 114 -8.83 19.34 -1.36
CA ARG A 114 -8.88 18.69 -0.04
C ARG A 114 -10.30 18.57 0.52
N GLN A 115 -11.28 19.16 -0.15
CA GLN A 115 -12.68 19.18 0.28
C GLN A 115 -13.63 18.84 -0.87
N GLY A 116 -14.82 18.36 -0.52
CA GLY A 116 -15.89 18.10 -1.49
C GLY A 116 -15.72 16.83 -2.32
N LEU A 117 -14.78 15.96 -1.95
CA LEU A 117 -14.54 14.70 -2.64
C LEU A 117 -15.43 13.58 -2.10
N GLU A 118 -15.76 12.65 -2.98
CA GLU A 118 -16.34 11.37 -2.62
C GLU A 118 -15.24 10.39 -2.25
N MET A 119 -15.39 9.75 -1.11
CA MET A 119 -14.44 8.76 -0.61
C MET A 119 -15.12 7.41 -0.46
N ALA A 120 -14.35 6.36 -0.59
CA ALA A 120 -14.83 5.02 -0.29
C ALA A 120 -13.77 4.23 0.49
N LEU A 121 -14.26 3.31 1.32
CA LEU A 121 -13.47 2.36 2.06
C LEU A 121 -13.80 0.96 1.56
N ASP A 122 -12.76 0.18 1.28
CA ASP A 122 -12.88 -1.16 0.73
C ASP A 122 -11.87 -2.11 1.38
N PHE A 123 -12.22 -3.40 1.42
CA PHE A 123 -11.32 -4.47 1.85
C PHE A 123 -10.75 -5.18 0.64
N HIS A 124 -9.48 -5.48 0.72
CA HIS A 124 -8.77 -6.32 -0.24
C HIS A 124 -8.21 -7.54 0.48
N ASP A 125 -8.52 -8.71 -0.03
CA ASP A 125 -8.13 -10.00 0.54
C ASP A 125 -7.18 -10.73 -0.41
N GLU A 126 -5.95 -10.98 0.05
CA GLU A 126 -4.98 -11.81 -0.64
C GLU A 126 -4.96 -13.22 -0.04
N PRO A 127 -5.12 -14.27 -0.85
CA PRO A 127 -5.12 -15.64 -0.36
C PRO A 127 -3.81 -16.03 0.33
N PHE A 128 -3.92 -16.63 1.50
CA PHE A 128 -2.78 -17.17 2.23
C PHE A 128 -2.75 -18.69 2.15
N TYR A 129 -1.65 -19.24 1.66
CA TYR A 129 -1.44 -20.68 1.49
C TYR A 129 -0.36 -21.25 2.43
N GLY A 130 0.23 -20.40 3.26
CA GLY A 130 1.28 -20.82 4.19
C GLY A 130 0.76 -21.76 5.28
N HIS A 131 1.68 -22.58 5.80
CA HIS A 131 1.37 -23.56 6.85
C HIS A 131 1.85 -23.12 8.24
N THR A 132 2.66 -22.07 8.33
CA THR A 132 3.24 -21.59 9.58
C THR A 132 2.17 -20.92 10.44
N GLU A 133 1.99 -21.42 11.65
CA GLU A 133 0.99 -20.92 12.59
C GLU A 133 1.25 -19.46 12.99
N ALA A 134 2.52 -19.08 13.13
CA ALA A 134 2.94 -17.72 13.38
C ALA A 134 2.44 -16.72 12.33
N LEU A 135 2.46 -17.07 11.04
CA LEU A 135 1.94 -16.22 9.98
C LEU A 135 0.40 -16.25 9.90
N ARG A 136 -0.21 -17.40 10.22
CA ARG A 136 -1.69 -17.50 10.30
C ARG A 136 -2.28 -16.56 11.34
N ALA A 137 -1.56 -16.29 12.41
CA ALA A 137 -2.00 -15.36 13.45
C ALA A 137 -2.24 -13.93 12.93
N TYR A 138 -1.73 -13.59 11.76
CA TYR A 138 -1.92 -12.29 11.09
C TYR A 138 -2.94 -12.33 9.94
N THR A 139 -3.55 -13.49 9.67
CA THR A 139 -4.54 -13.63 8.60
C THR A 139 -5.96 -13.64 9.15
N VAL A 140 -6.90 -13.09 8.40
CA VAL A 140 -8.32 -13.18 8.71
C VAL A 140 -8.94 -14.44 8.11
N ARG A 141 -9.95 -15.00 8.77
CA ARG A 141 -10.77 -16.07 8.18
C ARG A 141 -11.96 -15.48 7.44
N ALA A 142 -12.18 -15.98 6.23
CA ALA A 142 -13.33 -15.61 5.41
C ALA A 142 -13.90 -16.86 4.70
N GLU A 143 -14.96 -16.67 3.94
CA GLU A 143 -15.52 -17.71 3.09
C GLU A 143 -14.44 -18.28 2.14
N ALA A 144 -14.48 -19.62 1.96
CA ALA A 144 -13.47 -20.29 1.15
C ALA A 144 -13.48 -19.78 -0.30
N ARG A 145 -12.34 -19.29 -0.76
CA ARG A 145 -12.11 -18.88 -2.14
C ARG A 145 -10.65 -19.11 -2.52
N ALA A 146 -10.38 -19.35 -3.77
CA ALA A 146 -9.04 -19.67 -4.27
C ALA A 146 -8.34 -20.80 -3.48
N GLY A 147 -9.11 -21.79 -2.95
CA GLY A 147 -8.55 -22.95 -2.23
C GLY A 147 -8.12 -22.70 -0.79
N THR A 148 -8.40 -21.57 -0.20
CA THR A 148 -8.09 -21.25 1.21
C THR A 148 -9.24 -20.56 1.91
N THR A 149 -9.22 -20.58 3.25
CA THR A 149 -10.09 -19.78 4.13
C THR A 149 -9.31 -18.71 4.91
N TYR A 150 -8.01 -18.58 4.66
CA TYR A 150 -7.12 -17.62 5.31
C TYR A 150 -6.67 -16.57 4.32
N PHE A 151 -6.75 -15.30 4.70
CA PHE A 151 -6.43 -14.17 3.83
C PHE A 151 -5.63 -13.11 4.57
N TRP A 152 -4.61 -12.55 3.91
CA TRP A 152 -4.09 -11.25 4.27
C TRP A 152 -5.13 -10.22 3.88
N ARG A 153 -5.60 -9.43 4.83
CA ARG A 153 -6.59 -8.40 4.55
C ARG A 153 -6.01 -7.01 4.73
N ILE A 154 -6.21 -6.18 3.73
CA ILE A 154 -5.86 -4.77 3.74
C ILE A 154 -7.16 -3.98 3.58
N ALA A 155 -7.35 -2.96 4.40
CA ALA A 155 -8.39 -1.97 4.20
C ALA A 155 -7.77 -0.72 3.56
N THR A 156 -8.43 -0.18 2.54
CA THR A 156 -7.99 1.02 1.83
C THR A 156 -9.04 2.11 1.89
N LEU A 157 -8.60 3.35 2.08
CA LEU A 157 -9.41 4.54 1.90
C LEU A 157 -8.96 5.24 0.63
N TYR A 158 -9.87 5.52 -0.28
CA TYR A 158 -9.58 6.19 -1.54
C TYR A 158 -10.59 7.27 -1.87
N VAL A 159 -10.20 8.18 -2.74
CA VAL A 159 -11.07 9.17 -3.36
C VAL A 159 -11.30 8.85 -4.82
N ILE A 160 -12.46 9.24 -5.34
CA ILE A 160 -12.76 9.26 -6.77
C ILE A 160 -12.56 10.69 -7.25
N TRP A 161 -11.51 10.91 -8.02
CA TRP A 161 -11.18 12.22 -8.53
C TRP A 161 -10.91 12.18 -10.03
N ARG A 162 -11.68 12.95 -10.80
CA ARG A 162 -11.62 12.97 -12.27
C ARG A 162 -11.76 11.57 -12.91
N GLY A 163 -12.62 10.74 -12.33
CA GLY A 163 -12.84 9.36 -12.80
C GLY A 163 -11.71 8.37 -12.45
N VAL A 164 -10.72 8.79 -11.66
CA VAL A 164 -9.61 7.94 -11.22
C VAL A 164 -9.72 7.68 -9.72
N ARG A 165 -9.47 6.43 -9.33
CA ARG A 165 -9.33 6.04 -7.93
C ARG A 165 -7.94 6.41 -7.43
N VAL A 166 -7.87 7.26 -6.41
CA VAL A 166 -6.63 7.68 -5.75
C VAL A 166 -6.65 7.19 -4.31
N THR A 167 -5.77 6.27 -3.98
CA THR A 167 -5.66 5.74 -2.61
C THR A 167 -5.02 6.78 -1.69
N LEU A 168 -5.70 7.11 -0.59
CA LEU A 168 -5.22 8.05 0.42
C LEU A 168 -4.47 7.35 1.54
N ALA A 169 -4.96 6.19 1.93
CA ALA A 169 -4.41 5.42 3.04
C ALA A 169 -4.73 3.94 2.91
N LEU A 170 -3.90 3.12 3.50
CA LEU A 170 -4.13 1.70 3.71
C LEU A 170 -3.85 1.32 5.18
N THR A 171 -4.44 0.22 5.63
CA THR A 171 -4.11 -0.41 6.91
C THR A 171 -4.30 -1.92 6.85
N TYR A 172 -3.43 -2.66 7.50
CA TYR A 172 -3.61 -4.10 7.68
C TYR A 172 -4.75 -4.37 8.66
N VAL A 173 -5.49 -5.44 8.39
CA VAL A 173 -6.58 -5.89 9.24
C VAL A 173 -6.18 -7.17 9.94
N LEU A 174 -6.04 -7.10 11.26
CA LEU A 174 -5.67 -8.23 12.09
C LEU A 174 -6.91 -9.07 12.46
N PRO A 175 -6.73 -10.36 12.80
CA PRO A 175 -7.81 -11.20 13.30
C PRO A 175 -8.53 -10.54 14.49
N GLN A 176 -9.84 -10.69 14.54
CA GLN A 176 -10.71 -10.19 15.64
C GLN A 176 -10.72 -8.65 15.81
N GLU A 177 -10.08 -7.91 14.92
CA GLU A 177 -10.12 -6.47 14.96
C GLU A 177 -11.52 -5.94 14.62
N SER A 178 -11.98 -4.94 15.39
CA SER A 178 -13.28 -4.34 15.13
C SER A 178 -13.26 -3.47 13.87
N ARG A 179 -14.35 -3.49 13.11
CA ARG A 179 -14.49 -2.63 11.92
C ARG A 179 -14.45 -1.14 12.27
N LEU A 180 -14.89 -0.80 13.49
CA LEU A 180 -14.79 0.56 14.00
C LEU A 180 -13.32 1.00 14.18
N SER A 181 -12.47 0.14 14.73
CA SER A 181 -11.04 0.42 14.89
C SER A 181 -10.36 0.66 13.53
N ILE A 182 -10.64 -0.20 12.55
CA ILE A 182 -10.12 -0.08 11.18
C ILE A 182 -10.55 1.26 10.56
N LEU A 183 -11.85 1.58 10.66
CA LEU A 183 -12.41 2.84 10.17
C LEU A 183 -11.74 4.05 10.84
N GLN A 184 -11.55 4.00 12.16
CA GLN A 184 -10.93 5.07 12.92
C GLN A 184 -9.49 5.34 12.46
N ARG A 185 -8.67 4.30 12.24
CA ARG A 185 -7.29 4.44 11.73
C ARG A 185 -7.27 5.14 10.37
N LEU A 186 -8.08 4.67 9.43
CA LEU A 186 -8.14 5.25 8.08
C LEU A 186 -8.63 6.70 8.08
N LEU A 187 -9.66 7.01 8.90
CA LEU A 187 -10.18 8.37 9.02
C LEU A 187 -9.21 9.31 9.76
N THR A 188 -8.40 8.80 10.67
CA THR A 188 -7.30 9.56 11.28
C THR A 188 -6.28 9.96 10.23
N ARG A 189 -5.80 9.02 9.41
CA ARG A 189 -4.86 9.31 8.30
C ARG A 189 -5.45 10.31 7.31
N ARG A 190 -6.73 10.18 6.94
CA ARG A 190 -7.43 11.17 6.11
C ARG A 190 -7.36 12.58 6.73
N THR A 191 -7.57 12.68 8.06
CA THR A 191 -7.54 13.97 8.76
C THR A 191 -6.14 14.57 8.76
N GLU A 192 -5.10 13.77 8.99
CA GLU A 192 -3.70 14.17 8.91
C GLU A 192 -3.34 14.72 7.52
N LEU A 193 -3.88 14.11 6.46
CA LEU A 193 -3.72 14.58 5.09
C LEU A 193 -4.57 15.80 4.74
N GLY A 194 -5.41 16.29 5.67
CA GLY A 194 -6.25 17.47 5.50
C GLY A 194 -7.48 17.29 4.60
N PHE A 195 -7.89 16.04 4.32
CA PHE A 195 -9.04 15.78 3.47
C PHE A 195 -10.37 15.82 4.23
N ARG A 196 -11.39 16.39 3.61
CA ARG A 196 -12.77 16.40 4.11
C ARG A 196 -13.72 15.85 3.05
N PRO A 197 -14.33 14.68 3.26
CA PRO A 197 -15.24 14.09 2.30
C PRO A 197 -16.57 14.87 2.25
N LYS A 198 -17.17 14.91 1.07
CA LYS A 198 -18.57 15.24 0.88
C LYS A 198 -19.47 14.03 1.17
N VAL A 199 -19.02 12.86 0.73
CA VAL A 199 -19.68 11.57 0.92
C VAL A 199 -18.63 10.53 1.25
N LEU A 200 -18.94 9.62 2.17
CA LEU A 200 -18.15 8.44 2.48
C LEU A 200 -18.96 7.19 2.20
N TYR A 201 -18.54 6.43 1.21
CA TYR A 201 -19.11 5.14 0.87
C TYR A 201 -18.45 4.05 1.70
N LEU A 202 -19.26 3.21 2.32
CA LEU A 202 -18.80 2.07 3.11
C LEU A 202 -19.51 0.81 2.63
N ASP A 203 -18.80 -0.31 2.57
CA ASP A 203 -19.42 -1.61 2.33
C ASP A 203 -20.46 -1.92 3.44
N LYS A 204 -21.47 -2.72 3.09
CA LYS A 204 -22.52 -3.18 4.02
C LYS A 204 -21.96 -3.77 5.32
N GLY A 205 -20.77 -4.31 5.25
CA GLY A 205 -20.04 -4.83 6.40
C GLY A 205 -19.71 -3.80 7.47
N PHE A 206 -19.78 -2.50 7.16
CA PHE A 206 -19.64 -1.40 8.12
C PHE A 206 -21.00 -0.88 8.66
N CYS A 207 -22.12 -1.48 8.29
CA CYS A 207 -23.44 -1.09 8.74
C CYS A 207 -23.72 -1.63 10.15
N HIS A 208 -23.00 -1.12 11.15
CA HIS A 208 -23.15 -1.44 12.56
C HIS A 208 -23.47 -0.19 13.38
N GLY A 209 -24.26 -0.33 14.45
CA GLY A 209 -24.73 0.79 15.25
C GLY A 209 -23.63 1.66 15.87
N ASP A 210 -22.52 1.06 16.27
CA ASP A 210 -21.33 1.75 16.78
C ASP A 210 -20.65 2.62 15.72
N ILE A 211 -20.54 2.13 14.49
CA ILE A 211 -19.99 2.86 13.35
C ILE A 211 -20.89 4.02 12.97
N ILE A 212 -22.19 3.78 12.86
CA ILE A 212 -23.18 4.84 12.55
C ILE A 212 -23.09 5.95 13.59
N ARG A 213 -23.08 5.61 14.86
CA ARG A 213 -22.98 6.56 15.98
C ARG A 213 -21.67 7.35 15.94
N TYR A 214 -20.54 6.67 15.67
CA TYR A 214 -19.23 7.30 15.51
C TYR A 214 -19.22 8.32 14.36
N LEU A 215 -19.78 7.95 13.21
CA LEU A 215 -19.83 8.83 12.04
C LEU A 215 -20.75 10.03 12.27
N GLN A 216 -21.90 9.84 12.91
CA GLN A 216 -22.83 10.93 13.28
C GLN A 216 -22.16 11.97 14.17
N GLN A 217 -21.34 11.54 15.13
CA GLN A 217 -20.61 12.46 16.02
C GLN A 217 -19.51 13.26 15.33
N ARG A 218 -19.01 12.81 14.17
CA ARG A 218 -17.88 13.42 13.47
C ARG A 218 -18.21 14.16 12.19
N PHE A 219 -19.36 13.88 11.59
CA PHE A 219 -19.72 14.37 10.25
C PHE A 219 -21.08 15.12 10.23
N ILE A 220 -21.74 15.26 11.36
CA ILE A 220 -22.90 16.10 11.58
C ILE A 220 -22.54 17.16 12.60
#